data_2275ff1354a2551c6694e5c6d8a8a400
#
_entry.id   2275ff1354a2551c6694e5c6d8a8a400
#
_cell.length_a   1.000
_cell.length_b   1.000
_cell.length_c   1.000
_cell.angle_alpha   90.00
_cell.angle_beta   90.00
_cell.angle_gamma   90.00
#
_symmetry.space_group_name_H-M   'P 1'
#
loop_
_entity.id
_entity.type
_entity.pdbx_description
1 polymer ?
#
loop_
_entity_poly.entity_id
_entity_poly.type
_entity_poly.pdbx_seq_one_letter_code
_entity_poly.pdbx_strand_id
1 'polypeptide(L)'
;MANGNHVKTEELAVNGNGKTPLKFLFVSKESASGDLAWTLKKEGHEVKIFVKAKGDADVYDGFLEKVEKWEDWLDWAEIVVFDHVEFGEHADKLRKRGKNVIGGSVYTDRLEIDRSFGQEELRKHGVNILPSWSFTDYDEALEFIKNNPARYVFKPSGNTPSANKNLLFIGEEEDGKDLLEILGQNKQVWQKKAPVFQLQKFVAGVEVAVGAFFNGQDFIMPINVNFEHKRVFPGGIGPFTGDMGALMFWSLPNTLFNETLAKMLPALKEAGYIGYIDINCIVNGRGIYPLEFTSRFGYPTIHVQLESLLMPAGEWLYKLSQGESFELKTKKGFQVGVEIFVPTHFAKSKDKEIIEIYRDLPIFFKKRTNLEGIHIQDIKSVDGVWRVAGESGSLLVVTGSGNTVEEARHQVYARIQNIIIQNMFYRTDIGSRWRVDSDKLHTWGYV
;
A
#
# COMPACT_ATOMS: atom_id res chain seq x y z
N MET A 1 24.10 -27.73 56.68
CA MET A 1 23.16 -26.66 56.28
C MET A 1 23.67 -26.10 54.95
N ALA A 2 23.12 -26.55 53.87
CA ALA A 2 23.45 -26.06 52.51
C ALA A 2 22.16 -25.58 51.89
N ASN A 3 22.04 -24.23 51.69
CA ASN A 3 20.95 -23.59 51.03
C ASN A 3 21.05 -23.82 49.50
N GLY A 4 20.17 -24.63 48.97
CA GLY A 4 20.02 -24.79 47.55
C GLY A 4 19.13 -23.66 47.00
N ASN A 5 19.73 -22.74 46.27
CA ASN A 5 18.99 -21.79 45.41
C ASN A 5 18.44 -22.55 44.18
N HIS A 6 17.14 -22.84 44.20
CA HIS A 6 16.41 -23.24 43.01
C HIS A 6 16.18 -21.99 42.14
N VAL A 7 17.00 -21.84 41.11
CA VAL A 7 16.66 -20.96 39.98
C VAL A 7 15.51 -21.64 39.22
N LYS A 8 14.31 -21.08 39.29
CA LYS A 8 13.21 -21.46 38.40
C LYS A 8 13.60 -21.07 36.99
N THR A 9 13.96 -22.02 36.15
CA THR A 9 13.97 -21.88 34.72
C THR A 9 12.51 -21.73 34.31
N GLU A 10 12.10 -20.52 33.94
CA GLU A 10 10.86 -20.29 33.18
C GLU A 10 11.03 -21.04 31.85
N GLU A 11 10.27 -22.10 31.65
CA GLU A 11 10.11 -22.73 30.35
C GLU A 11 9.49 -21.67 29.41
N LEU A 12 10.31 -21.11 28.49
CA LEU A 12 9.86 -20.24 27.44
C LEU A 12 8.86 -21.04 26.59
N ALA A 13 7.61 -20.57 26.54
CA ALA A 13 6.60 -21.14 25.66
C ALA A 13 7.11 -21.07 24.20
N VAL A 14 7.23 -22.23 23.56
CA VAL A 14 7.70 -22.35 22.18
C VAL A 14 6.47 -22.42 21.28
N ASN A 15 6.41 -21.58 20.24
CA ASN A 15 5.33 -21.67 19.28
C ASN A 15 5.36 -22.99 18.49
N GLY A 16 4.30 -23.32 17.73
CA GLY A 16 4.19 -24.59 16.99
C GLY A 16 5.35 -24.94 16.05
N ASN A 17 6.28 -23.99 15.79
CA ASN A 17 7.50 -24.13 15.00
C ASN A 17 8.78 -24.23 15.86
N GLY A 18 8.69 -24.34 17.18
CA GLY A 18 9.85 -24.47 18.05
C GLY A 18 10.61 -23.16 18.33
N LYS A 19 10.08 -21.99 17.94
CA LYS A 19 10.67 -20.66 18.17
C LYS A 19 9.96 -19.91 19.28
N THR A 20 10.66 -19.07 20.02
CA THR A 20 10.08 -18.17 21.03
C THR A 20 9.11 -17.18 20.36
N PRO A 21 7.89 -16.99 20.87
CA PRO A 21 6.98 -15.98 20.39
C PRO A 21 7.59 -14.57 20.47
N LEU A 22 7.48 -13.80 19.41
CA LEU A 22 7.88 -12.39 19.37
C LEU A 22 6.68 -11.49 19.70
N LYS A 23 6.96 -10.29 20.20
CA LYS A 23 5.97 -9.30 20.59
C LYS A 23 5.92 -8.15 19.58
N PHE A 24 4.84 -8.07 18.82
CA PHE A 24 4.62 -7.05 17.80
C PHE A 24 3.58 -6.02 18.24
N LEU A 25 3.93 -4.75 18.12
CA LEU A 25 3.00 -3.63 18.30
C LEU A 25 2.78 -2.94 16.95
N PHE A 26 1.57 -3.04 16.43
CA PHE A 26 1.15 -2.31 15.23
C PHE A 26 0.54 -0.96 15.59
N VAL A 27 0.97 0.09 14.91
CA VAL A 27 0.43 1.44 15.02
C VAL A 27 -0.13 1.83 13.67
N SER A 28 -1.44 1.73 13.56
CA SER A 28 -2.18 1.91 12.32
C SER A 28 -2.94 3.24 12.30
N LYS A 29 -2.93 3.90 11.14
CA LYS A 29 -3.75 5.10 10.95
C LYS A 29 -5.19 4.75 10.59
N GLU A 30 -5.39 3.87 9.62
CA GLU A 30 -6.66 3.55 8.97
C GLU A 30 -6.87 2.03 8.86
N SER A 31 -6.51 1.28 9.90
CA SER A 31 -6.68 -0.18 9.98
C SER A 31 -6.03 -1.04 8.87
N ALA A 32 -5.11 -0.50 8.06
CA ALA A 32 -4.64 -1.15 6.84
C ALA A 32 -3.77 -2.41 7.04
N SER A 33 -3.03 -2.52 8.16
CA SER A 33 -2.07 -3.62 8.42
C SER A 33 -2.62 -4.78 9.27
N GLY A 34 -3.91 -4.78 9.57
CA GLY A 34 -4.48 -5.77 10.48
C GLY A 34 -4.39 -7.22 9.99
N ASP A 35 -4.43 -7.46 8.68
CA ASP A 35 -4.24 -8.81 8.15
C ASP A 35 -2.82 -9.34 8.39
N LEU A 36 -1.79 -8.49 8.23
CA LEU A 36 -0.41 -8.84 8.56
C LEU A 36 -0.28 -9.13 10.07
N ALA A 37 -0.89 -8.27 10.91
CA ALA A 37 -0.94 -8.48 12.35
C ALA A 37 -1.65 -9.79 12.72
N TRP A 38 -2.78 -10.10 12.07
CA TRP A 38 -3.49 -11.36 12.29
C TRP A 38 -2.71 -12.57 11.78
N THR A 39 -1.95 -12.44 10.69
CA THR A 39 -1.06 -13.48 10.19
C THR A 39 0.01 -13.83 11.23
N LEU A 40 0.65 -12.82 11.85
CA LEU A 40 1.60 -13.02 12.94
C LEU A 40 0.96 -13.72 14.16
N LYS A 41 -0.26 -13.33 14.52
CA LYS A 41 -1.00 -14.00 15.60
C LYS A 41 -1.28 -15.47 15.27
N LYS A 42 -1.64 -15.78 14.01
CA LYS A 42 -1.83 -17.18 13.56
C LYS A 42 -0.53 -17.99 13.57
N GLU A 43 0.63 -17.33 13.40
CA GLU A 43 1.95 -17.94 13.53
C GLU A 43 2.37 -18.17 15.00
N GLY A 44 1.55 -17.72 15.96
CA GLY A 44 1.79 -17.91 17.40
C GLY A 44 2.59 -16.78 18.06
N HIS A 45 2.69 -15.62 17.43
CA HIS A 45 3.28 -14.42 18.03
C HIS A 45 2.26 -13.66 18.89
N GLU A 46 2.76 -12.87 19.84
CA GLU A 46 1.95 -11.93 20.60
C GLU A 46 1.81 -10.63 19.82
N VAL A 47 0.57 -10.19 19.57
CA VAL A 47 0.31 -9.04 18.70
C VAL A 47 -0.71 -8.11 19.33
N LYS A 48 -0.37 -6.83 19.37
CA LYS A 48 -1.27 -5.75 19.75
C LYS A 48 -1.37 -4.73 18.62
N ILE A 49 -2.53 -4.12 18.44
CA ILE A 49 -2.75 -3.11 17.41
C ILE A 49 -3.44 -1.87 18.00
N PHE A 50 -2.92 -0.71 17.64
CA PHE A 50 -3.58 0.58 17.83
C PHE A 50 -4.13 1.05 16.50
N VAL A 51 -5.40 1.48 16.46
CA VAL A 51 -6.06 2.07 15.29
C VAL A 51 -6.45 3.51 15.62
N LYS A 52 -5.90 4.47 14.88
CA LYS A 52 -6.09 5.90 15.12
C LYS A 52 -7.46 6.41 14.66
N ALA A 53 -7.97 5.87 13.55
CA ALA A 53 -9.24 6.29 12.95
C ALA A 53 -10.43 5.88 13.83
N LYS A 54 -11.19 6.85 14.31
CA LYS A 54 -12.36 6.59 15.19
C LYS A 54 -13.48 5.84 14.48
N GLY A 55 -13.62 6.02 13.16
CA GLY A 55 -14.60 5.29 12.34
C GLY A 55 -14.36 3.80 12.31
N ASP A 56 -13.09 3.39 12.52
CA ASP A 56 -12.63 2.00 12.46
C ASP A 56 -12.49 1.38 13.86
N ALA A 57 -13.12 1.98 14.89
CA ALA A 57 -12.96 1.53 16.26
C ALA A 57 -13.38 0.07 16.49
N ASP A 58 -14.29 -0.49 15.67
CA ASP A 58 -14.76 -1.87 15.74
C ASP A 58 -14.04 -2.82 14.76
N VAL A 59 -13.17 -2.29 13.87
CA VAL A 59 -12.39 -3.10 12.94
C VAL A 59 -11.44 -4.01 13.74
N TYR A 60 -11.31 -5.26 13.29
CA TYR A 60 -10.52 -6.34 13.90
C TYR A 60 -11.00 -6.82 15.27
N ASP A 61 -12.15 -6.39 15.81
CA ASP A 61 -12.74 -7.02 17.01
C ASP A 61 -12.88 -8.53 16.77
N GLY A 62 -12.53 -9.31 17.78
CA GLY A 62 -12.52 -10.77 17.71
C GLY A 62 -11.34 -11.39 16.93
N PHE A 63 -10.56 -10.61 16.18
CA PHE A 63 -9.33 -11.05 15.52
C PHE A 63 -8.08 -10.69 16.30
N LEU A 64 -7.95 -9.42 16.71
CA LEU A 64 -6.75 -8.85 17.32
C LEU A 64 -7.03 -8.21 18.67
N GLU A 65 -6.01 -8.14 19.51
CA GLU A 65 -6.03 -7.35 20.74
C GLU A 65 -5.74 -5.89 20.40
N LYS A 66 -6.74 -5.02 20.58
CA LYS A 66 -6.59 -3.58 20.35
C LYS A 66 -6.17 -2.86 21.63
N VAL A 67 -5.37 -1.81 21.48
CA VAL A 67 -4.91 -0.97 22.58
C VAL A 67 -5.36 0.49 22.37
N GLU A 68 -5.67 1.19 23.46
CA GLU A 68 -6.12 2.58 23.39
C GLU A 68 -4.98 3.58 23.17
N LYS A 69 -3.79 3.27 23.70
CA LYS A 69 -2.57 4.06 23.58
C LYS A 69 -1.42 3.14 23.27
N TRP A 70 -0.81 3.30 22.13
CA TRP A 70 0.31 2.46 21.70
C TRP A 70 1.59 2.76 22.52
N GLU A 71 1.76 4.00 22.98
CA GLU A 71 2.93 4.42 23.75
C GLU A 71 3.10 3.62 25.05
N ASP A 72 1.99 3.22 25.68
CA ASP A 72 2.00 2.45 26.94
C ASP A 72 2.54 1.02 26.75
N TRP A 73 2.65 0.57 25.50
CA TRP A 73 3.08 -0.79 25.14
C TRP A 73 4.48 -0.84 24.54
N LEU A 74 5.21 0.28 24.49
CA LEU A 74 6.55 0.33 23.90
C LEU A 74 7.58 -0.56 24.63
N ASP A 75 7.48 -0.70 25.94
CA ASP A 75 8.40 -1.55 26.70
C ASP A 75 8.05 -3.04 26.60
N TRP A 76 6.79 -3.35 26.34
CA TRP A 76 6.35 -4.70 26.05
C TRP A 76 6.77 -5.15 24.64
N ALA A 77 6.76 -4.26 23.65
CA ALA A 77 7.02 -4.59 22.28
C ALA A 77 8.51 -4.84 21.98
N GLU A 78 8.80 -5.93 21.28
CA GLU A 78 10.11 -6.18 20.70
C GLU A 78 10.25 -5.53 19.33
N ILE A 79 9.15 -5.44 18.57
CA ILE A 79 9.09 -4.82 17.25
C ILE A 79 7.87 -3.91 17.18
N VAL A 80 8.08 -2.67 16.76
CA VAL A 80 7.01 -1.70 16.49
C VAL A 80 6.86 -1.54 14.98
N VAL A 81 5.63 -1.66 14.47
CA VAL A 81 5.31 -1.54 13.06
C VAL A 81 4.40 -0.34 12.85
N PHE A 82 4.87 0.67 12.13
CA PHE A 82 4.06 1.78 11.65
C PHE A 82 3.66 1.51 10.20
N ASP A 83 2.37 1.47 9.94
CA ASP A 83 1.82 1.02 8.66
C ASP A 83 1.48 2.14 7.67
N HIS A 84 1.68 3.37 8.06
CA HIS A 84 1.30 4.54 7.25
C HIS A 84 2.36 5.64 7.35
N VAL A 85 2.39 6.54 6.37
CA VAL A 85 3.09 7.83 6.47
C VAL A 85 2.50 8.69 7.60
N GLU A 86 3.18 9.75 8.01
CA GLU A 86 2.89 10.61 9.17
C GLU A 86 3.38 10.06 10.52
N PHE A 87 3.91 8.86 10.57
CA PHE A 87 4.56 8.31 11.75
C PHE A 87 6.09 8.37 11.73
N GLY A 88 6.69 8.92 10.69
CA GLY A 88 8.15 8.95 10.51
C GLY A 88 8.88 9.62 11.67
N GLU A 89 8.34 10.69 12.26
CA GLU A 89 8.94 11.34 13.43
C GLU A 89 8.94 10.42 14.66
N HIS A 90 7.87 9.66 14.88
CA HIS A 90 7.79 8.68 15.96
C HIS A 90 8.75 7.52 15.72
N ALA A 91 8.80 7.01 14.50
CA ALA A 91 9.68 5.92 14.11
C ALA A 91 11.15 6.31 14.31
N ASP A 92 11.57 7.51 13.86
CA ASP A 92 12.94 8.00 14.02
C ASP A 92 13.32 8.19 15.50
N LYS A 93 12.40 8.70 16.33
CA LYS A 93 12.62 8.83 17.78
C LYS A 93 12.82 7.46 18.46
N LEU A 94 12.03 6.46 18.06
CA LEU A 94 12.13 5.11 18.62
C LEU A 94 13.41 4.40 18.17
N ARG A 95 13.79 4.50 16.88
CA ARG A 95 15.06 3.95 16.37
C ARG A 95 16.26 4.56 17.09
N LYS A 96 16.27 5.88 17.34
CA LYS A 96 17.32 6.56 18.12
C LYS A 96 17.40 6.05 19.58
N ARG A 97 16.35 5.49 20.12
CA ARG A 97 16.30 4.84 21.44
C ARG A 97 16.66 3.36 21.40
N GLY A 98 17.05 2.83 20.26
CA GLY A 98 17.42 1.42 20.08
C GLY A 98 16.24 0.45 19.97
N LYS A 99 15.01 0.93 19.71
CA LYS A 99 13.86 0.07 19.44
C LYS A 99 13.89 -0.44 18.00
N ASN A 100 13.47 -1.67 17.80
CA ASN A 100 13.29 -2.25 16.48
C ASN A 100 12.01 -1.72 15.86
N VAL A 101 12.13 -0.98 14.77
CA VAL A 101 10.99 -0.28 14.15
C VAL A 101 10.96 -0.54 12.64
N ILE A 102 9.83 -1.02 12.17
CA ILE A 102 9.49 -1.11 10.74
C ILE A 102 8.51 0.02 10.43
N GLY A 103 8.80 0.83 9.42
CA GLY A 103 7.96 1.96 9.01
C GLY A 103 8.75 3.14 8.49
N GLY A 104 8.09 4.24 8.19
CA GLY A 104 8.66 5.45 7.61
C GLY A 104 9.78 6.11 8.45
N SER A 105 10.33 7.15 7.89
CA SER A 105 11.17 8.16 8.54
C SER A 105 10.61 9.54 8.18
N VAL A 106 11.07 10.59 8.82
CA VAL A 106 10.68 11.96 8.42
C VAL A 106 10.99 12.21 6.93
N TYR A 107 12.11 11.68 6.46
CA TYR A 107 12.51 11.81 5.06
C TYR A 107 11.59 11.04 4.11
N THR A 108 11.29 9.78 4.42
CA THR A 108 10.48 8.93 3.53
C THR A 108 9.00 9.28 3.57
N ASP A 109 8.47 9.74 4.72
CA ASP A 109 7.13 10.32 4.78
C ASP A 109 7.00 11.50 3.81
N ARG A 110 8.03 12.36 3.78
CA ARG A 110 8.04 13.50 2.89
C ARG A 110 8.15 13.11 1.42
N LEU A 111 8.87 12.02 1.07
CA LEU A 111 8.92 11.49 -0.30
C LEU A 111 7.52 11.17 -0.86
N GLU A 112 6.62 10.61 -0.02
CA GLU A 112 5.27 10.22 -0.44
C GLU A 112 4.26 11.37 -0.32
N ILE A 113 4.31 12.17 0.76
CA ILE A 113 3.33 13.22 1.03
C ILE A 113 3.56 14.45 0.13
N ASP A 114 4.84 14.84 -0.04
CA ASP A 114 5.24 16.02 -0.83
C ASP A 114 5.77 15.58 -2.19
N ARG A 115 4.87 15.52 -3.17
CA ARG A 115 5.22 15.10 -4.53
C ARG A 115 6.34 15.95 -5.16
N SER A 116 6.41 17.25 -4.86
CA SER A 116 7.46 18.13 -5.38
C SER A 116 8.81 17.73 -4.82
N PHE A 117 8.86 17.46 -3.53
CA PHE A 117 10.06 16.97 -2.86
C PHE A 117 10.48 15.60 -3.39
N GLY A 118 9.53 14.65 -3.51
CA GLY A 118 9.82 13.33 -4.05
C GLY A 118 10.41 13.37 -5.47
N GLN A 119 9.84 14.20 -6.36
CA GLN A 119 10.37 14.39 -7.72
C GLN A 119 11.76 15.05 -7.71
N GLU A 120 11.99 16.03 -6.85
CA GLU A 120 13.31 16.69 -6.73
C GLU A 120 14.38 15.75 -6.19
N GLU A 121 14.04 14.90 -5.22
CA GLU A 121 14.96 13.87 -4.71
C GLU A 121 15.31 12.85 -5.79
N LEU A 122 14.33 12.38 -6.57
CA LEU A 122 14.59 11.53 -7.73
C LEU A 122 15.55 12.19 -8.72
N ARG A 123 15.33 13.47 -9.05
CA ARG A 123 16.20 14.24 -9.95
C ARG A 123 17.62 14.35 -9.41
N LYS A 124 17.81 14.65 -8.13
CA LYS A 124 19.12 14.74 -7.47
C LYS A 124 19.90 13.43 -7.54
N HIS A 125 19.20 12.30 -7.48
CA HIS A 125 19.79 10.98 -7.59
C HIS A 125 19.90 10.46 -9.04
N GLY A 126 19.73 11.37 -10.02
CA GLY A 126 19.93 11.04 -11.45
C GLY A 126 18.82 10.18 -12.06
N VAL A 127 17.62 10.23 -11.48
CA VAL A 127 16.44 9.61 -12.07
C VAL A 127 15.75 10.62 -12.99
N ASN A 128 15.36 10.20 -14.18
CA ASN A 128 14.66 11.05 -15.12
C ASN A 128 13.22 11.31 -14.65
N ILE A 129 12.81 12.57 -14.63
CA ILE A 129 11.47 12.98 -14.18
C ILE A 129 10.70 13.69 -15.30
N LEU A 130 9.38 13.65 -15.22
CA LEU A 130 8.53 14.41 -16.15
C LEU A 130 8.56 15.90 -15.80
N PRO A 131 8.57 16.78 -16.80
CA PRO A 131 8.36 18.20 -16.57
C PRO A 131 7.04 18.43 -15.81
N SER A 132 7.12 19.17 -14.71
CA SER A 132 5.98 19.55 -13.91
C SER A 132 6.16 20.96 -13.36
N TRP A 133 5.06 21.67 -13.19
CA TRP A 133 5.02 23.04 -12.70
C TRP A 133 4.00 23.14 -11.59
N SER A 134 4.40 23.78 -10.48
CA SER A 134 3.52 23.98 -9.33
C SER A 134 2.89 25.36 -9.40
N PHE A 135 1.59 25.43 -9.08
CA PHE A 135 0.80 26.67 -9.08
C PHE A 135 0.03 26.81 -7.78
N THR A 136 -0.14 28.05 -7.37
CA THR A 136 -1.06 28.47 -6.31
C THR A 136 -2.14 29.41 -6.86
N ASP A 137 -1.96 29.91 -8.08
CA ASP A 137 -2.90 30.73 -8.80
C ASP A 137 -3.41 30.02 -10.08
N TYR A 138 -4.72 29.99 -10.23
CA TYR A 138 -5.38 29.34 -11.37
C TYR A 138 -5.28 30.17 -12.66
N ASP A 139 -5.19 31.49 -12.56
CA ASP A 139 -5.05 32.35 -13.76
C ASP A 139 -3.65 32.22 -14.35
N GLU A 140 -2.61 32.17 -13.50
CA GLU A 140 -1.25 31.87 -13.94
C GLU A 140 -1.16 30.52 -14.64
N ALA A 141 -1.84 29.48 -14.08
CA ALA A 141 -1.88 28.16 -14.70
C ALA A 141 -2.60 28.16 -16.05
N LEU A 142 -3.72 28.88 -16.16
CA LEU A 142 -4.45 29.03 -17.43
C LEU A 142 -3.61 29.76 -18.49
N GLU A 143 -2.89 30.81 -18.10
CA GLU A 143 -1.97 31.52 -18.99
C GLU A 143 -0.78 30.63 -19.39
N PHE A 144 -0.23 29.87 -18.45
CA PHE A 144 0.82 28.93 -18.74
C PHE A 144 0.42 27.90 -19.80
N ILE A 145 -0.76 27.26 -19.67
CA ILE A 145 -1.26 26.28 -20.66
C ILE A 145 -1.44 26.93 -22.04
N LYS A 146 -1.99 28.15 -22.10
CA LYS A 146 -2.17 28.89 -23.37
C LYS A 146 -0.84 29.16 -24.08
N ASN A 147 0.18 29.52 -23.32
CA ASN A 147 1.52 29.83 -23.82
C ASN A 147 2.39 28.59 -24.08
N ASN A 148 2.01 27.44 -23.50
CA ASN A 148 2.72 26.17 -23.64
C ASN A 148 1.73 25.04 -23.97
N PRO A 149 1.13 25.03 -25.17
CA PRO A 149 0.16 24.03 -25.55
C PRO A 149 0.75 22.62 -25.48
N ALA A 150 0.16 21.75 -24.65
CA ALA A 150 0.50 20.34 -24.51
C ALA A 150 -0.59 19.62 -23.72
N ARG A 151 -0.60 18.32 -23.79
CA ARG A 151 -1.44 17.49 -22.94
C ARG A 151 -0.88 17.46 -21.51
N TYR A 152 -1.70 17.78 -20.53
CA TYR A 152 -1.33 17.88 -19.12
C TYR A 152 -2.16 16.99 -18.22
N VAL A 153 -1.58 16.68 -17.06
CA VAL A 153 -2.27 16.08 -15.91
C VAL A 153 -2.32 17.14 -14.80
N PHE A 154 -3.52 17.48 -14.36
CA PHE A 154 -3.74 18.31 -13.17
C PHE A 154 -3.69 17.42 -11.92
N LYS A 155 -2.81 17.72 -10.99
CA LYS A 155 -2.61 16.99 -9.74
C LYS A 155 -2.73 17.92 -8.55
N PRO A 156 -3.75 17.78 -7.67
CA PRO A 156 -3.74 18.45 -6.37
C PRO A 156 -2.43 18.12 -5.63
N SER A 157 -1.83 19.12 -4.99
CA SER A 157 -0.53 19.02 -4.30
C SER A 157 -0.58 19.69 -2.92
N GLY A 158 0.48 19.53 -2.12
CA GLY A 158 0.58 20.10 -0.77
C GLY A 158 -0.08 19.21 0.30
N ASN A 159 -0.07 19.68 1.55
CA ASN A 159 -0.62 18.99 2.74
C ASN A 159 -2.15 18.91 2.74
N THR A 160 -2.76 18.72 1.58
CA THR A 160 -4.20 18.64 1.43
C THR A 160 -4.67 17.21 1.69
N PRO A 161 -5.72 17.00 2.49
CA PRO A 161 -6.25 15.66 2.78
C PRO A 161 -6.57 14.88 1.50
N SER A 162 -6.45 13.56 1.56
CA SER A 162 -6.66 12.61 0.44
C SER A 162 -7.99 12.77 -0.32
N ALA A 163 -8.97 13.47 0.27
CA ALA A 163 -10.23 13.85 -0.38
C ALA A 163 -10.06 14.59 -1.72
N ASN A 164 -8.91 15.21 -1.96
CA ASN A 164 -8.66 15.96 -3.19
C ASN A 164 -8.15 15.11 -4.36
N LYS A 165 -7.87 13.82 -4.16
CA LYS A 165 -7.55 12.89 -5.28
C LYS A 165 -8.68 12.83 -6.31
N ASN A 166 -9.92 13.10 -5.91
CA ASN A 166 -11.07 13.17 -6.81
C ASN A 166 -11.01 14.36 -7.79
N LEU A 167 -10.11 15.32 -7.58
CA LEU A 167 -9.86 16.43 -8.50
C LEU A 167 -8.74 16.12 -9.49
N LEU A 168 -8.10 14.96 -9.42
CA LEU A 168 -7.14 14.53 -10.43
C LEU A 168 -7.83 14.53 -11.80
N PHE A 169 -7.25 15.27 -12.73
CA PHE A 169 -7.75 15.32 -14.11
C PHE A 169 -6.60 14.99 -15.08
N ILE A 170 -6.84 14.02 -15.93
CA ILE A 170 -5.91 13.64 -17.00
C ILE A 170 -6.49 14.21 -18.30
N GLY A 171 -5.86 15.24 -18.84
CA GLY A 171 -6.26 15.81 -20.11
C GLY A 171 -6.21 14.80 -21.25
N GLU A 172 -7.07 14.96 -22.25
CA GLU A 172 -7.13 14.11 -23.44
C GLU A 172 -6.67 14.86 -24.68
N GLU A 173 -6.84 16.19 -24.71
CA GLU A 173 -6.47 17.03 -25.85
C GLU A 173 -4.97 17.36 -25.85
N GLU A 174 -4.32 17.17 -27.00
CA GLU A 174 -2.88 17.36 -27.17
C GLU A 174 -2.41 18.82 -27.01
N ASP A 175 -3.32 19.78 -27.14
CA ASP A 175 -3.09 21.22 -26.95
C ASP A 175 -3.47 21.72 -25.54
N GLY A 176 -4.03 20.86 -24.69
CA GLY A 176 -4.48 21.19 -23.32
C GLY A 176 -5.77 21.95 -23.23
N LYS A 177 -6.54 22.02 -24.33
CA LYS A 177 -7.76 22.81 -24.41
C LYS A 177 -8.86 22.35 -23.46
N ASP A 178 -9.00 21.04 -23.27
CA ASP A 178 -9.91 20.42 -22.29
C ASP A 178 -9.57 20.84 -20.85
N LEU A 179 -8.29 20.88 -20.52
CA LEU A 179 -7.85 21.32 -19.20
C LEU A 179 -8.07 22.83 -19.00
N LEU A 180 -7.83 23.66 -20.04
CA LEU A 180 -8.15 25.08 -19.99
C LEU A 180 -9.63 25.31 -19.67
N GLU A 181 -10.52 24.57 -20.33
CA GLU A 181 -11.95 24.69 -20.14
C GLU A 181 -12.38 24.27 -18.72
N ILE A 182 -11.88 23.09 -18.26
CA ILE A 182 -12.22 22.57 -16.94
C ILE A 182 -11.69 23.46 -15.81
N LEU A 183 -10.45 23.93 -15.89
CA LEU A 183 -9.89 24.82 -14.87
C LEU A 183 -10.62 26.18 -14.87
N GLY A 184 -10.91 26.74 -16.05
CA GLY A 184 -11.61 28.02 -16.17
C GLY A 184 -13.01 27.98 -15.55
N GLN A 185 -13.78 26.94 -15.84
CA GLN A 185 -15.16 26.79 -15.34
C GLN A 185 -15.22 26.41 -13.84
N ASN A 186 -14.24 25.65 -13.33
CA ASN A 186 -14.26 25.17 -11.96
C ASN A 186 -13.37 25.97 -11.00
N LYS A 187 -12.70 27.02 -11.47
CA LYS A 187 -11.73 27.81 -10.69
C LYS A 187 -12.21 28.16 -9.29
N GLN A 188 -13.42 28.73 -9.15
CA GLN A 188 -13.95 29.19 -7.86
C GLN A 188 -14.13 28.09 -6.83
N VAL A 189 -14.41 26.86 -7.28
CA VAL A 189 -14.60 25.69 -6.42
C VAL A 189 -13.27 25.03 -6.15
N TRP A 190 -12.47 24.84 -7.20
CA TRP A 190 -11.22 24.07 -7.09
C TRP A 190 -10.13 24.82 -6.34
N GLN A 191 -10.03 26.13 -6.45
CA GLN A 191 -9.05 26.92 -5.67
C GLN A 191 -9.24 26.79 -4.14
N LYS A 192 -10.47 26.47 -3.66
CA LYS A 192 -10.74 26.21 -2.25
C LYS A 192 -10.37 24.80 -1.83
N LYS A 193 -10.40 23.84 -2.77
CA LYS A 193 -10.18 22.40 -2.50
C LYS A 193 -8.79 21.93 -2.88
N ALA A 194 -8.16 22.58 -3.83
CA ALA A 194 -6.79 22.35 -4.27
C ALA A 194 -6.08 23.70 -4.43
N PRO A 195 -5.79 24.41 -3.31
CA PRO A 195 -5.12 25.72 -3.37
C PRO A 195 -3.69 25.64 -3.91
N VAL A 196 -3.08 24.47 -3.84
CA VAL A 196 -1.77 24.14 -4.44
C VAL A 196 -1.97 22.94 -5.35
N PHE A 197 -1.45 23.02 -6.57
CA PHE A 197 -1.55 21.94 -7.55
C PHE A 197 -0.37 21.94 -8.51
N GLN A 198 -0.20 20.83 -9.20
CA GLN A 198 0.79 20.67 -10.25
C GLN A 198 0.13 20.43 -11.61
N LEU A 199 0.69 21.02 -12.62
CA LEU A 199 0.52 20.61 -14.01
C LEU A 199 1.73 19.75 -14.40
N GLN A 200 1.52 18.49 -14.68
CA GLN A 200 2.56 17.58 -15.15
C GLN A 200 2.32 17.26 -16.62
N LYS A 201 3.36 17.28 -17.42
CA LYS A 201 3.24 16.90 -18.83
C LYS A 201 2.79 15.43 -18.92
N PHE A 202 1.76 15.19 -19.72
CA PHE A 202 1.27 13.83 -19.94
C PHE A 202 2.30 12.98 -20.67
N VAL A 203 2.41 11.74 -20.31
CA VAL A 203 3.17 10.73 -21.02
C VAL A 203 2.35 9.45 -21.15
N ALA A 204 2.25 8.93 -22.36
CA ALA A 204 1.62 7.63 -22.61
C ALA A 204 2.64 6.51 -22.38
N GLY A 205 2.20 5.42 -21.76
CA GLY A 205 3.04 4.27 -21.48
C GLY A 205 2.32 3.19 -20.68
N VAL A 206 3.09 2.26 -20.15
CA VAL A 206 2.65 1.25 -19.19
C VAL A 206 2.85 1.80 -17.79
N GLU A 207 1.80 1.82 -16.98
CA GLU A 207 1.90 2.13 -15.56
C GLU A 207 2.35 0.88 -14.81
N VAL A 208 3.49 0.98 -14.13
CA VAL A 208 4.13 -0.12 -13.42
C VAL A 208 4.90 0.40 -12.21
N ALA A 209 4.79 -0.28 -11.08
CA ALA A 209 5.59 0.02 -9.90
C ALA A 209 6.68 -1.03 -9.70
N VAL A 210 7.78 -0.59 -9.10
CA VAL A 210 8.86 -1.45 -8.63
C VAL A 210 9.14 -1.16 -7.17
N GLY A 211 9.16 -2.20 -6.35
CA GLY A 211 9.33 -2.08 -4.91
C GLY A 211 10.24 -3.14 -4.31
N ALA A 212 10.70 -2.86 -3.10
CA ALA A 212 11.47 -3.80 -2.30
C ALA A 212 11.36 -3.47 -0.81
N PHE A 213 11.64 -4.45 0.04
CA PHE A 213 11.91 -4.20 1.44
C PHE A 213 13.33 -3.65 1.60
N PHE A 214 13.51 -2.74 2.55
CA PHE A 214 14.79 -2.11 2.86
C PHE A 214 15.10 -2.27 4.35
N ASN A 215 16.29 -2.78 4.68
CA ASN A 215 16.67 -3.15 6.06
C ASN A 215 17.50 -2.07 6.79
N GLY A 216 17.54 -0.86 6.27
CA GLY A 216 18.39 0.22 6.82
C GLY A 216 19.79 0.28 6.20
N GLN A 217 20.19 -0.72 5.44
CA GLN A 217 21.50 -0.78 4.79
C GLN A 217 21.39 -1.09 3.29
N ASP A 218 20.49 -2.01 2.92
CA ASP A 218 20.34 -2.47 1.55
C ASP A 218 18.92 -2.96 1.27
N PHE A 219 18.58 -3.11 0.01
CA PHE A 219 17.34 -3.71 -0.43
C PHE A 219 17.38 -5.24 -0.25
N ILE A 220 16.30 -5.79 0.27
CA ILE A 220 16.10 -7.23 0.41
C ILE A 220 15.59 -7.81 -0.90
N MET A 221 16.26 -8.82 -1.40
CA MET A 221 15.90 -9.49 -2.67
C MET A 221 15.01 -10.71 -2.43
N PRO A 222 14.19 -11.09 -3.41
CA PRO A 222 13.95 -10.41 -4.68
C PRO A 222 13.13 -9.13 -4.53
N ILE A 223 13.18 -8.26 -5.54
CA ILE A 223 12.30 -7.10 -5.68
C ILE A 223 10.93 -7.53 -6.20
N ASN A 224 9.92 -6.70 -6.02
CA ASN A 224 8.62 -6.92 -6.67
C ASN A 224 8.33 -5.90 -7.78
N VAL A 225 7.64 -6.37 -8.81
CA VAL A 225 7.06 -5.53 -9.87
C VAL A 225 5.55 -5.68 -9.78
N ASN A 226 4.80 -4.57 -9.71
CA ASN A 226 3.36 -4.59 -9.54
C ASN A 226 2.64 -3.63 -10.51
N PHE A 227 1.42 -4.02 -10.85
CA PHE A 227 0.52 -3.32 -11.77
C PHE A 227 -0.79 -3.08 -11.05
N GLU A 228 -1.01 -1.84 -10.67
CA GLU A 228 -2.19 -1.40 -9.92
C GLU A 228 -3.37 -1.11 -10.85
N HIS A 229 -4.58 -1.24 -10.32
CA HIS A 229 -5.82 -0.94 -11.03
C HIS A 229 -6.63 0.10 -10.26
N LYS A 230 -6.28 1.37 -10.43
CA LYS A 230 -6.79 2.48 -9.61
C LYS A 230 -8.23 2.91 -9.90
N ARG A 231 -8.80 2.59 -11.07
CA ARG A 231 -10.20 2.92 -11.39
C ARG A 231 -11.17 1.86 -10.91
N VAL A 232 -12.35 2.31 -10.44
CA VAL A 232 -13.37 1.44 -9.81
C VAL A 232 -13.84 0.32 -10.72
N PHE A 233 -14.10 0.61 -12.00
CA PHE A 233 -14.77 -0.35 -12.88
C PHE A 233 -13.81 -1.06 -13.84
N PRO A 234 -14.18 -2.28 -14.28
CA PRO A 234 -13.46 -2.97 -15.35
C PRO A 234 -13.30 -2.09 -16.60
N GLY A 235 -12.22 -2.30 -17.34
CA GLY A 235 -11.88 -1.45 -18.47
C GLY A 235 -11.20 -0.12 -18.10
N GLY A 236 -10.93 0.10 -16.80
CA GLY A 236 -10.25 1.31 -16.34
C GLY A 236 -11.10 2.56 -16.43
N ILE A 237 -12.41 2.47 -16.18
CA ILE A 237 -13.36 3.57 -16.19
C ILE A 237 -13.88 3.88 -14.77
N GLY A 238 -14.52 5.03 -14.62
CA GLY A 238 -15.06 5.50 -13.34
C GLY A 238 -14.06 6.31 -12.52
N PRO A 239 -14.39 6.62 -11.25
CA PRO A 239 -13.51 7.40 -10.37
C PRO A 239 -12.22 6.68 -10.03
N PHE A 240 -11.21 7.45 -9.63
CA PHE A 240 -9.98 6.90 -9.06
C PHE A 240 -10.20 6.50 -7.60
N THR A 241 -9.58 5.40 -7.21
CA THR A 241 -9.51 4.87 -5.84
C THR A 241 -8.05 4.81 -5.36
N GLY A 242 -7.82 4.27 -4.17
CA GLY A 242 -6.47 3.90 -3.74
C GLY A 242 -5.90 2.80 -4.64
N ASP A 243 -6.58 1.68 -4.69
CA ASP A 243 -6.40 0.58 -5.65
C ASP A 243 -7.65 -0.32 -5.59
N MET A 244 -7.93 -1.08 -6.63
CA MET A 244 -9.02 -2.06 -6.72
C MET A 244 -8.48 -3.48 -6.80
N GLY A 245 -7.17 -3.61 -6.85
CA GLY A 245 -6.43 -4.85 -6.97
C GLY A 245 -5.18 -4.70 -7.84
N ALA A 246 -4.24 -5.61 -7.63
CA ALA A 246 -2.94 -5.58 -8.28
C ALA A 246 -2.55 -6.95 -8.84
N LEU A 247 -1.77 -6.91 -9.93
CA LEU A 247 -0.97 -8.03 -10.41
C LEU A 247 0.47 -7.78 -9.95
N MET A 248 1.14 -8.81 -9.46
CA MET A 248 2.53 -8.73 -9.00
C MET A 248 3.33 -9.97 -9.41
N PHE A 249 4.64 -9.80 -9.52
CA PHE A 249 5.60 -10.91 -9.54
C PHE A 249 6.91 -10.48 -8.88
N TRP A 250 7.64 -11.45 -8.35
CA TRP A 250 8.98 -11.25 -7.82
C TRP A 250 10.02 -11.36 -8.94
N SER A 251 11.03 -10.51 -8.89
CA SER A 251 12.09 -10.43 -9.91
C SER A 251 13.45 -10.22 -9.25
N LEU A 252 14.50 -10.64 -9.92
CA LEU A 252 15.84 -10.10 -9.67
C LEU A 252 15.86 -8.63 -10.09
N PRO A 253 16.82 -7.82 -9.59
CA PRO A 253 16.98 -6.44 -10.03
C PRO A 253 16.97 -6.32 -11.56
N ASN A 254 16.03 -5.57 -12.08
CA ASN A 254 15.82 -5.30 -13.50
C ASN A 254 16.13 -3.84 -13.82
N THR A 255 16.01 -3.46 -15.10
CA THR A 255 16.28 -2.08 -15.54
C THR A 255 15.41 -1.06 -14.85
N LEU A 256 14.12 -1.37 -14.63
CA LEU A 256 13.19 -0.46 -13.93
C LEU A 256 13.67 -0.17 -12.52
N PHE A 257 14.09 -1.20 -11.77
CA PHE A 257 14.63 -1.04 -10.42
C PHE A 257 15.95 -0.27 -10.43
N ASN A 258 16.90 -0.65 -11.29
CA ASN A 258 18.24 -0.08 -11.34
C ASN A 258 18.23 1.41 -11.72
N GLU A 259 17.33 1.80 -12.63
CA GLU A 259 17.22 3.19 -13.09
C GLU A 259 16.36 4.09 -12.20
N THR A 260 15.70 3.53 -11.20
CA THR A 260 14.81 4.27 -10.29
C THR A 260 15.14 4.02 -8.81
N LEU A 261 14.53 3.01 -8.20
CA LEU A 261 14.56 2.79 -6.75
C LEU A 261 15.98 2.51 -6.23
N ALA A 262 16.79 1.77 -6.97
CA ALA A 262 18.17 1.49 -6.58
C ALA A 262 19.02 2.76 -6.41
N LYS A 263 18.75 3.81 -7.19
CA LYS A 263 19.45 5.09 -7.09
C LYS A 263 19.14 5.83 -5.78
N MET A 264 18.05 5.50 -5.11
CA MET A 264 17.66 6.09 -3.81
C MET A 264 18.36 5.43 -2.61
N LEU A 265 19.12 4.35 -2.81
CA LEU A 265 19.80 3.62 -1.73
C LEU A 265 20.61 4.52 -0.78
N PRO A 266 21.45 5.46 -1.24
CA PRO A 266 22.23 6.31 -0.33
C PRO A 266 21.33 7.17 0.58
N ALA A 267 20.26 7.74 0.03
CA ALA A 267 19.34 8.59 0.77
C ALA A 267 18.49 7.80 1.78
N LEU A 268 18.04 6.60 1.41
CA LEU A 268 17.29 5.71 2.31
C LEU A 268 18.19 5.23 3.47
N LYS A 269 19.45 4.95 3.19
CA LYS A 269 20.43 4.56 4.20
C LYS A 269 20.73 5.72 5.16
N GLU A 270 20.94 6.92 4.65
CA GLU A 270 21.15 8.14 5.46
C GLU A 270 19.92 8.43 6.35
N ALA A 271 18.72 8.21 5.83
CA ALA A 271 17.46 8.37 6.57
C ALA A 271 17.23 7.27 7.62
N GLY A 272 18.03 6.20 7.66
CA GLY A 272 17.84 5.06 8.56
C GLY A 272 16.49 4.36 8.33
N TYR A 273 16.00 4.37 7.09
CA TYR A 273 14.72 3.77 6.73
C TYR A 273 14.74 2.25 6.90
N ILE A 274 13.69 1.69 7.47
CA ILE A 274 13.47 0.23 7.53
C ILE A 274 12.00 -0.04 7.22
N GLY A 275 11.73 -0.70 6.11
CA GLY A 275 10.35 -0.95 5.69
C GLY A 275 10.24 -1.34 4.23
N TYR A 276 9.05 -1.22 3.67
CA TYR A 276 8.78 -1.41 2.25
C TYR A 276 8.71 -0.06 1.54
N ILE A 277 9.31 0.02 0.37
CA ILE A 277 9.24 1.21 -0.49
C ILE A 277 9.08 0.80 -1.94
N ASP A 278 8.22 1.50 -2.67
CA ASP A 278 8.11 1.40 -4.12
C ASP A 278 8.05 2.76 -4.81
N ILE A 279 8.25 2.71 -6.11
CA ILE A 279 8.07 3.84 -7.02
C ILE A 279 7.12 3.42 -8.12
N ASN A 280 6.01 4.13 -8.27
CA ASN A 280 5.10 3.98 -9.39
C ASN A 280 5.59 4.81 -10.57
N CYS A 281 5.65 4.23 -11.76
CA CYS A 281 6.21 4.83 -12.98
C CYS A 281 5.26 4.67 -14.15
N ILE A 282 5.33 5.61 -15.10
CA ILE A 282 4.94 5.35 -16.50
C ILE A 282 6.21 5.01 -17.29
N VAL A 283 6.19 3.92 -18.03
CA VAL A 283 7.32 3.55 -18.89
C VAL A 283 6.90 3.40 -20.35
N ASN A 284 7.78 3.81 -21.25
CA ASN A 284 7.61 3.64 -22.69
C ASN A 284 8.96 3.48 -23.38
N GLY A 285 8.99 3.34 -24.70
CA GLY A 285 10.22 3.16 -25.48
C GLY A 285 11.21 4.35 -25.42
N ARG A 286 10.85 5.46 -24.76
CA ARG A 286 11.72 6.63 -24.61
C ARG A 286 12.33 6.75 -23.21
N GLY A 287 11.76 6.06 -22.21
CA GLY A 287 12.27 6.10 -20.84
C GLY A 287 11.30 5.69 -19.76
N ILE A 288 11.79 5.81 -18.55
CA ILE A 288 11.07 5.56 -17.29
C ILE A 288 10.76 6.90 -16.66
N TYR A 289 9.52 7.11 -16.26
CA TYR A 289 9.03 8.37 -15.69
C TYR A 289 8.32 8.11 -14.36
N PRO A 290 9.02 8.28 -13.24
CA PRO A 290 8.44 8.11 -11.91
C PRO A 290 7.30 9.10 -11.65
N LEU A 291 6.25 8.61 -11.00
CA LEU A 291 5.07 9.40 -10.64
C LEU A 291 5.05 9.75 -9.16
N GLU A 292 5.18 8.74 -8.30
CA GLU A 292 5.05 8.89 -6.85
C GLU A 292 5.76 7.74 -6.11
N PHE A 293 6.14 8.00 -4.86
CA PHE A 293 6.62 6.98 -3.93
C PHE A 293 5.47 6.41 -3.12
N THR A 294 5.63 5.15 -2.71
CA THR A 294 4.96 4.54 -1.57
C THR A 294 6.05 4.14 -0.57
N SER A 295 6.12 4.78 0.59
CA SER A 295 7.17 4.58 1.59
C SER A 295 6.66 3.89 2.87
N ARG A 296 5.75 2.98 2.69
CA ARG A 296 5.08 2.13 3.68
C ARG A 296 4.60 0.88 2.96
N PHE A 297 4.00 -0.09 3.67
CA PHE A 297 3.36 -1.22 2.99
C PHE A 297 2.35 -0.74 1.94
N GLY A 298 2.43 -1.29 0.73
CA GLY A 298 1.41 -1.06 -0.30
C GLY A 298 0.12 -1.81 0.05
N TYR A 299 -1.01 -1.21 -0.21
CA TYR A 299 -2.32 -1.83 -0.03
C TYR A 299 -3.07 -1.79 -1.37
N PRO A 300 -3.47 -2.94 -1.93
CA PRO A 300 -3.43 -4.31 -1.37
C PRO A 300 -2.09 -5.06 -1.57
N THR A 301 -1.03 -4.44 -2.05
CA THR A 301 0.24 -5.09 -2.44
C THR A 301 0.81 -6.01 -1.37
N ILE A 302 0.76 -5.62 -0.07
CA ILE A 302 1.25 -6.47 1.03
C ILE A 302 0.53 -7.83 1.08
N HIS A 303 -0.79 -7.86 0.84
CA HIS A 303 -1.56 -9.09 0.82
C HIS A 303 -1.16 -9.98 -0.37
N VAL A 304 -0.88 -9.35 -1.52
CA VAL A 304 -0.39 -10.05 -2.72
C VAL A 304 1.03 -10.61 -2.49
N GLN A 305 1.88 -9.88 -1.76
CA GLN A 305 3.19 -10.35 -1.34
C GLN A 305 3.06 -11.56 -0.39
N LEU A 306 2.17 -11.50 0.61
CA LEU A 306 1.92 -12.61 1.55
C LEU A 306 1.44 -13.89 0.85
N GLU A 307 0.65 -13.80 -0.23
CA GLU A 307 0.24 -14.97 -1.04
C GLU A 307 1.44 -15.77 -1.57
N SER A 308 2.55 -15.09 -1.84
CA SER A 308 3.73 -15.70 -2.45
C SER A 308 4.90 -15.92 -1.51
N LEU A 309 4.90 -15.35 -0.32
CA LEU A 309 5.97 -15.55 0.65
C LEU A 309 5.93 -16.97 1.21
N LEU A 310 7.09 -17.65 1.16
CA LEU A 310 7.30 -19.01 1.68
C LEU A 310 7.96 -19.00 3.07
N MET A 311 8.25 -17.82 3.61
CA MET A 311 8.78 -17.60 4.94
C MET A 311 7.66 -17.19 5.89
N PRO A 312 7.69 -17.61 7.18
CA PRO A 312 6.82 -17.05 8.20
C PRO A 312 6.95 -15.52 8.30
N ALA A 313 5.83 -14.82 8.48
CA ALA A 313 5.82 -13.36 8.56
C ALA A 313 6.66 -12.84 9.73
N GLY A 314 6.59 -13.49 10.88
CA GLY A 314 7.41 -13.14 12.04
C GLY A 314 8.91 -13.26 11.79
N GLU A 315 9.34 -14.22 10.98
CA GLU A 315 10.75 -14.40 10.68
C GLU A 315 11.33 -13.29 9.82
N TRP A 316 10.69 -12.97 8.67
CA TRP A 316 11.24 -11.95 7.78
C TRP A 316 11.07 -10.53 8.34
N LEU A 317 9.99 -10.24 9.07
CA LEU A 317 9.83 -8.95 9.77
C LEU A 317 10.88 -8.76 10.87
N TYR A 318 11.16 -9.81 11.64
CA TYR A 318 12.23 -9.76 12.64
C TYR A 318 13.58 -9.45 12.00
N LYS A 319 14.00 -10.23 11.00
CA LYS A 319 15.26 -10.00 10.28
C LYS A 319 15.34 -8.61 9.67
N LEU A 320 14.24 -8.14 9.05
CA LEU A 320 14.14 -6.79 8.50
C LEU A 320 14.40 -5.73 9.58
N SER A 321 13.73 -5.86 10.74
CA SER A 321 13.84 -4.91 11.85
C SER A 321 15.21 -4.87 12.50
N GLN A 322 15.98 -5.99 12.42
CA GLN A 322 17.34 -6.08 12.92
C GLN A 322 18.39 -5.58 11.92
N GLY A 323 17.99 -5.17 10.73
CA GLY A 323 18.94 -4.78 9.67
C GLY A 323 19.73 -5.96 9.10
N GLU A 324 19.24 -7.19 9.27
CA GLU A 324 19.90 -8.38 8.73
C GLU A 324 19.85 -8.40 7.21
N SER A 325 20.89 -8.92 6.58
CA SER A 325 20.89 -9.27 5.18
C SER A 325 20.35 -10.69 5.01
N PHE A 326 19.29 -10.85 4.24
CA PHE A 326 18.68 -12.14 3.93
C PHE A 326 17.99 -12.10 2.58
N GLU A 327 17.60 -13.26 2.07
CA GLU A 327 16.82 -13.39 0.84
C GLU A 327 15.40 -13.84 1.18
N LEU A 328 14.40 -13.16 0.61
CA LEU A 328 13.00 -13.58 0.71
C LEU A 328 12.80 -14.85 -0.11
N LYS A 329 12.25 -15.88 0.53
CA LYS A 329 11.82 -17.08 -0.17
C LYS A 329 10.42 -16.87 -0.72
N THR A 330 10.29 -16.90 -2.04
CA THR A 330 9.04 -16.57 -2.73
C THR A 330 8.63 -17.66 -3.72
N LYS A 331 7.31 -17.79 -3.94
CA LYS A 331 6.78 -18.57 -5.06
C LYS A 331 7.21 -17.91 -6.37
N LYS A 332 7.52 -18.72 -7.37
CA LYS A 332 7.70 -18.27 -8.76
C LYS A 332 6.34 -17.97 -9.40
N GLY A 333 6.37 -17.22 -10.50
CA GLY A 333 5.18 -16.88 -11.28
C GLY A 333 4.51 -15.60 -10.77
N PHE A 334 3.20 -15.54 -10.92
CA PHE A 334 2.40 -14.34 -10.74
C PHE A 334 1.47 -14.45 -9.55
N GLN A 335 1.20 -13.31 -8.93
CA GLN A 335 0.22 -13.16 -7.87
C GLN A 335 -0.79 -12.08 -8.27
N VAL A 336 -2.05 -12.33 -7.99
CA VAL A 336 -3.15 -11.39 -8.23
C VAL A 336 -3.90 -11.18 -6.94
N GLY A 337 -4.13 -9.91 -6.58
CA GLY A 337 -5.01 -9.51 -5.48
C GLY A 337 -6.20 -8.73 -6.01
N VAL A 338 -7.37 -8.99 -5.46
CA VAL A 338 -8.62 -8.30 -5.80
C VAL A 338 -9.27 -7.81 -4.51
N GLU A 339 -9.51 -6.52 -4.42
CA GLU A 339 -10.25 -5.95 -3.28
C GLU A 339 -11.75 -6.14 -3.43
N ILE A 340 -12.41 -6.47 -2.32
CA ILE A 340 -13.85 -6.66 -2.20
C ILE A 340 -14.44 -5.51 -1.42
N PHE A 341 -15.40 -4.84 -2.02
CA PHE A 341 -16.05 -3.67 -1.48
C PHE A 341 -17.54 -3.85 -1.28
N VAL A 342 -18.11 -2.99 -0.45
CA VAL A 342 -19.54 -2.70 -0.36
C VAL A 342 -19.81 -1.22 -0.63
N PRO A 343 -21.06 -0.80 -0.93
CA PRO A 343 -21.39 0.57 -1.34
C PRO A 343 -20.97 1.69 -0.39
N THR A 344 -20.68 1.41 0.89
CA THR A 344 -20.10 2.39 1.82
C THR A 344 -18.79 2.98 1.30
N HIS A 345 -18.06 2.27 0.43
CA HIS A 345 -16.85 2.78 -0.22
C HIS A 345 -17.08 4.10 -0.98
N PHE A 346 -18.29 4.35 -1.46
CA PHE A 346 -18.65 5.59 -2.13
C PHE A 346 -19.32 6.61 -1.20
N ALA A 347 -19.66 6.21 0.04
CA ALA A 347 -20.25 7.09 1.02
C ALA A 347 -19.23 8.13 1.48
N LYS A 348 -19.69 9.36 1.67
CA LYS A 348 -18.90 10.35 2.40
C LYS A 348 -19.09 10.08 3.89
N SER A 349 -18.10 10.47 4.70
CA SER A 349 -18.17 10.34 6.17
C SER A 349 -19.43 10.96 6.82
N LYS A 350 -20.22 11.70 6.06
CA LYS A 350 -21.52 12.31 6.48
C LYS A 350 -22.73 11.45 6.13
N ASP A 351 -22.58 10.46 5.27
CA ASP A 351 -23.68 9.59 4.82
C ASP A 351 -23.86 8.43 5.82
N LYS A 352 -24.14 8.78 7.07
CA LYS A 352 -24.27 7.82 8.19
C LYS A 352 -25.28 6.71 7.91
N GLU A 353 -26.38 7.04 7.23
CA GLU A 353 -27.42 6.07 6.88
C GLU A 353 -26.89 4.91 6.06
N ILE A 354 -26.06 5.19 5.01
CA ILE A 354 -25.46 4.14 4.19
C ILE A 354 -24.47 3.31 5.00
N ILE A 355 -23.66 3.95 5.86
CA ILE A 355 -22.71 3.25 6.73
C ILE A 355 -23.46 2.32 7.70
N GLU A 356 -24.55 2.78 8.30
CA GLU A 356 -25.36 1.99 9.22
C GLU A 356 -26.03 0.80 8.55
N ILE A 357 -26.48 0.92 7.28
CA ILE A 357 -27.08 -0.18 6.53
C ILE A 357 -26.11 -1.35 6.35
N TYR A 358 -24.82 -1.05 6.12
CA TYR A 358 -23.82 -2.09 5.84
C TYR A 358 -23.03 -2.54 7.07
N ARG A 359 -23.00 -1.76 8.15
CA ARG A 359 -22.35 -2.14 9.41
C ARG A 359 -23.02 -3.43 9.96
N ASP A 360 -22.21 -4.33 10.48
CA ASP A 360 -22.63 -5.61 11.04
C ASP A 360 -23.24 -6.62 10.04
N LEU A 361 -23.27 -6.32 8.74
CA LEU A 361 -23.68 -7.33 7.76
C LEU A 361 -22.77 -8.57 7.83
N PRO A 362 -23.35 -9.76 7.89
CA PRO A 362 -22.58 -10.98 7.94
C PRO A 362 -21.90 -11.28 6.61
N ILE A 363 -20.70 -11.83 6.69
CA ILE A 363 -19.93 -12.35 5.57
C ILE A 363 -20.06 -13.87 5.60
N PHE A 364 -20.65 -14.43 4.56
CA PHE A 364 -20.85 -15.88 4.44
C PHE A 364 -19.81 -16.51 3.53
N PHE A 365 -19.33 -17.68 3.92
CA PHE A 365 -18.48 -18.53 3.12
C PHE A 365 -19.20 -19.82 2.80
N LYS A 366 -19.34 -20.17 1.51
CA LYS A 366 -19.96 -21.43 1.07
C LYS A 366 -19.20 -22.64 1.64
N LYS A 367 -17.86 -22.51 1.75
CA LYS A 367 -16.96 -23.50 2.35
C LYS A 367 -16.06 -22.79 3.38
N ARG A 368 -16.42 -22.84 4.66
CA ARG A 368 -15.67 -22.21 5.74
C ARG A 368 -14.27 -22.80 5.99
N THR A 369 -14.03 -24.01 5.52
CA THR A 369 -12.74 -24.69 5.67
C THR A 369 -11.67 -24.20 4.70
N ASN A 370 -12.02 -23.35 3.74
CA ASN A 370 -11.08 -22.83 2.75
C ASN A 370 -11.08 -21.29 2.76
N LEU A 371 -10.30 -20.72 3.66
CA LEU A 371 -10.06 -19.27 3.76
C LEU A 371 -8.66 -18.88 3.27
N GLU A 372 -7.97 -19.77 2.57
CA GLU A 372 -6.66 -19.48 1.98
C GLU A 372 -6.76 -18.34 0.96
N GLY A 373 -5.83 -17.39 1.05
CA GLY A 373 -5.81 -16.20 0.20
C GLY A 373 -6.98 -15.25 0.43
N ILE A 374 -7.64 -15.31 1.59
CA ILE A 374 -8.65 -14.33 2.01
C ILE A 374 -8.04 -13.51 3.16
N HIS A 375 -7.81 -12.24 2.90
CA HIS A 375 -7.17 -11.29 3.80
C HIS A 375 -8.19 -10.31 4.34
N ILE A 376 -8.11 -10.03 5.63
CA ILE A 376 -9.07 -9.17 6.33
C ILE A 376 -8.71 -7.69 6.19
N GLN A 377 -9.73 -6.85 5.98
CA GLN A 377 -9.64 -5.40 6.09
C GLN A 377 -10.71 -4.89 7.06
N ASP A 378 -11.67 -4.09 6.64
CA ASP A 378 -12.69 -3.52 7.53
C ASP A 378 -13.76 -4.54 7.94
N ILE A 379 -13.34 -5.53 8.69
CA ILE A 379 -14.22 -6.55 9.25
C ILE A 379 -13.93 -6.83 10.74
N LYS A 380 -14.91 -7.43 11.38
CA LYS A 380 -14.82 -7.95 12.76
C LYS A 380 -15.38 -9.36 12.85
N SER A 381 -15.07 -10.08 13.92
CA SER A 381 -15.62 -11.40 14.22
C SER A 381 -16.44 -11.33 15.50
N VAL A 382 -17.73 -11.68 15.42
CA VAL A 382 -18.64 -11.77 16.56
C VAL A 382 -19.17 -13.19 16.60
N ASP A 383 -18.91 -13.90 17.69
CA ASP A 383 -19.29 -15.31 17.88
C ASP A 383 -18.86 -16.22 16.72
N GLY A 384 -17.68 -15.97 16.15
CA GLY A 384 -17.11 -16.70 15.03
C GLY A 384 -17.74 -16.37 13.67
N VAL A 385 -18.65 -15.40 13.59
CA VAL A 385 -19.22 -14.89 12.34
C VAL A 385 -18.47 -13.62 11.94
N TRP A 386 -17.93 -13.61 10.74
CA TRP A 386 -17.29 -12.40 10.18
C TRP A 386 -18.37 -11.40 9.76
N ARG A 387 -18.17 -10.16 10.08
CA ARG A 387 -19.10 -9.06 9.83
C ARG A 387 -18.38 -7.83 9.31
N VAL A 388 -19.09 -7.03 8.54
CA VAL A 388 -18.63 -5.71 8.10
C VAL A 388 -18.40 -4.81 9.33
N ALA A 389 -17.29 -4.09 9.33
CA ALA A 389 -16.90 -3.11 10.34
C ALA A 389 -16.36 -1.83 9.68
N GLY A 390 -16.04 -0.82 10.48
CA GLY A 390 -15.47 0.42 9.97
C GLY A 390 -16.40 1.22 9.06
N GLU A 391 -15.80 2.15 8.32
CA GLU A 391 -16.54 3.09 7.47
C GLU A 391 -16.06 3.10 6.00
N SER A 392 -14.89 2.47 5.68
CA SER A 392 -14.31 2.55 4.33
C SER A 392 -15.05 1.73 3.29
N GLY A 393 -15.68 0.64 3.72
CA GLY A 393 -16.34 -0.32 2.84
C GLY A 393 -15.39 -1.20 2.04
N SER A 394 -14.07 -1.16 2.28
CA SER A 394 -13.09 -2.10 1.76
C SER A 394 -12.97 -3.25 2.75
N LEU A 395 -13.50 -4.43 2.42
CA LEU A 395 -13.75 -5.48 3.41
C LEU A 395 -12.69 -6.57 3.43
N LEU A 396 -12.28 -7.02 2.26
CA LEU A 396 -11.38 -8.15 2.09
C LEU A 396 -10.46 -7.90 0.89
N VAL A 397 -9.27 -8.43 0.95
CA VAL A 397 -8.47 -8.69 -0.24
C VAL A 397 -8.45 -10.20 -0.49
N VAL A 398 -8.76 -10.61 -1.70
CA VAL A 398 -8.65 -12.01 -2.10
C VAL A 398 -7.48 -12.15 -3.03
N THR A 399 -6.59 -13.09 -2.76
CA THR A 399 -5.37 -13.31 -3.54
C THR A 399 -5.37 -14.65 -4.24
N GLY A 400 -4.53 -14.80 -5.23
CA GLY A 400 -4.28 -16.04 -5.93
C GLY A 400 -2.91 -16.02 -6.60
N SER A 401 -2.32 -17.19 -6.81
CA SER A 401 -1.01 -17.37 -7.44
C SER A 401 -1.06 -18.39 -8.56
N GLY A 402 -0.14 -18.28 -9.53
CA GLY A 402 -0.03 -19.24 -10.64
C GLY A 402 1.26 -19.02 -11.44
N ASN A 403 1.63 -20.02 -12.26
CA ASN A 403 2.78 -19.87 -13.15
C ASN A 403 2.51 -18.87 -14.29
N THR A 404 1.24 -18.68 -14.61
CA THR A 404 0.76 -17.68 -15.57
C THR A 404 -0.20 -16.71 -14.88
N VAL A 405 -0.41 -15.55 -15.50
CA VAL A 405 -1.40 -14.59 -14.99
C VAL A 405 -2.81 -15.16 -15.04
N GLU A 406 -3.13 -15.94 -16.08
CA GLU A 406 -4.41 -16.59 -16.23
C GLU A 406 -4.69 -17.58 -15.09
N GLU A 407 -3.68 -18.38 -14.69
CA GLU A 407 -3.81 -19.30 -13.54
C GLU A 407 -4.04 -18.54 -12.23
N ALA A 408 -3.25 -17.48 -11.96
CA ALA A 408 -3.41 -16.64 -10.78
C ALA A 408 -4.79 -15.97 -10.75
N ARG A 409 -5.24 -15.44 -11.89
CA ARG A 409 -6.59 -14.88 -12.06
C ARG A 409 -7.68 -15.93 -11.83
N HIS A 410 -7.55 -17.10 -12.41
CA HIS A 410 -8.52 -18.19 -12.21
C HIS A 410 -8.64 -18.55 -10.73
N GLN A 411 -7.51 -18.65 -10.03
CA GLN A 411 -7.50 -18.98 -8.60
C GLN A 411 -8.16 -17.90 -7.75
N VAL A 412 -7.82 -16.61 -7.93
CA VAL A 412 -8.39 -15.52 -7.15
C VAL A 412 -9.90 -15.41 -7.34
N TYR A 413 -10.40 -15.47 -8.58
CA TYR A 413 -11.83 -15.37 -8.84
C TYR A 413 -12.60 -16.61 -8.39
N ALA A 414 -12.00 -17.81 -8.43
CA ALA A 414 -12.58 -19.01 -7.82
C ALA A 414 -12.71 -18.89 -6.28
N ARG A 415 -11.71 -18.29 -5.62
CA ARG A 415 -11.76 -17.97 -4.17
C ARG A 415 -12.88 -16.96 -3.87
N ILE A 416 -13.04 -15.91 -4.68
CA ILE A 416 -14.11 -14.91 -4.53
C ILE A 416 -15.48 -15.55 -4.63
N GLN A 417 -15.68 -16.54 -5.50
CA GLN A 417 -16.95 -17.26 -5.61
C GLN A 417 -17.37 -18.01 -4.33
N ASN A 418 -16.43 -18.23 -3.39
CA ASN A 418 -16.75 -18.79 -2.07
C ASN A 418 -17.37 -17.77 -1.11
N ILE A 419 -17.28 -16.47 -1.41
CA ILE A 419 -17.69 -15.36 -0.54
C ILE A 419 -19.09 -14.88 -0.95
N ILE A 420 -19.93 -14.60 0.04
CA ILE A 420 -21.25 -14.00 -0.14
C ILE A 420 -21.38 -12.83 0.83
N ILE A 421 -21.44 -11.63 0.28
CA ILE A 421 -21.73 -10.38 1.00
C ILE A 421 -22.82 -9.65 0.21
N GLN A 422 -23.81 -9.10 0.88
CA GLN A 422 -24.87 -8.35 0.23
C GLN A 422 -24.29 -7.13 -0.50
N ASN A 423 -24.61 -6.99 -1.80
CA ASN A 423 -24.16 -5.90 -2.67
C ASN A 423 -22.64 -5.74 -2.79
N MET A 424 -21.86 -6.81 -2.55
CA MET A 424 -20.43 -6.74 -2.77
C MET A 424 -20.12 -6.47 -4.24
N PHE A 425 -19.06 -5.68 -4.46
CA PHE A 425 -18.53 -5.44 -5.80
C PHE A 425 -17.00 -5.52 -5.80
N TYR A 426 -16.44 -5.82 -6.94
CA TYR A 426 -15.00 -5.93 -7.18
C TYR A 426 -14.72 -5.84 -8.69
N ARG A 427 -13.48 -5.59 -9.04
CA ARG A 427 -13.07 -5.61 -10.46
C ARG A 427 -12.86 -7.05 -10.95
N THR A 428 -13.34 -7.33 -12.14
CA THR A 428 -13.26 -8.66 -12.79
C THR A 428 -12.10 -8.79 -13.78
N ASP A 429 -11.33 -7.71 -13.98
CA ASP A 429 -10.28 -7.63 -14.99
C ASP A 429 -8.87 -7.39 -14.44
N ILE A 430 -8.66 -7.56 -13.12
CA ILE A 430 -7.34 -7.40 -12.52
C ILE A 430 -6.32 -8.32 -13.22
N GLY A 431 -5.19 -7.75 -13.65
CA GLY A 431 -4.15 -8.45 -14.38
C GLY A 431 -4.43 -8.72 -15.87
N SER A 432 -5.62 -8.41 -16.40
CA SER A 432 -5.95 -8.70 -17.80
C SER A 432 -5.09 -7.96 -18.83
N ARG A 433 -4.54 -6.80 -18.46
CA ARG A 433 -3.68 -5.99 -19.33
C ARG A 433 -2.28 -6.57 -19.51
N TRP A 434 -1.87 -7.50 -18.66
CA TRP A 434 -0.51 -8.05 -18.67
C TRP A 434 -0.05 -8.51 -20.04
N ARG A 435 -0.91 -9.21 -20.80
CA ARG A 435 -0.57 -9.69 -22.13
C ARG A 435 -0.06 -8.61 -23.08
N VAL A 436 -0.67 -7.41 -23.03
CA VAL A 436 -0.27 -6.28 -23.89
C VAL A 436 0.89 -5.50 -23.28
N ASP A 437 0.87 -5.34 -21.94
CA ASP A 437 1.87 -4.54 -21.24
C ASP A 437 3.20 -5.29 -21.15
N SER A 438 3.20 -6.62 -20.98
CA SER A 438 4.42 -7.44 -20.95
C SER A 438 5.20 -7.37 -22.25
N ASP A 439 4.55 -7.49 -23.40
CA ASP A 439 5.21 -7.40 -24.70
C ASP A 439 5.97 -6.08 -24.88
N LYS A 440 5.35 -4.97 -24.43
CA LYS A 440 5.99 -3.65 -24.43
C LYS A 440 7.18 -3.59 -23.49
N LEU A 441 6.99 -4.01 -22.22
CA LEU A 441 8.02 -3.94 -21.20
C LEU A 441 9.25 -4.78 -21.54
N HIS A 442 9.06 -6.01 -22.06
CA HIS A 442 10.14 -6.86 -22.54
C HIS A 442 10.82 -6.25 -23.78
N THR A 443 10.05 -5.74 -24.74
CA THR A 443 10.60 -5.10 -25.94
C THR A 443 11.46 -3.89 -25.59
N TRP A 444 11.07 -3.13 -24.56
CA TRP A 444 11.84 -1.98 -24.10
C TRP A 444 12.96 -2.34 -23.12
N GLY A 445 13.04 -3.60 -22.65
CA GLY A 445 14.09 -4.09 -21.75
C GLY A 445 13.99 -3.60 -20.31
N TYR A 446 12.77 -3.36 -19.82
CA TYR A 446 12.57 -2.85 -18.44
C TYR A 446 12.34 -3.96 -17.41
N VAL A 447 11.74 -5.08 -17.81
CA VAL A 447 11.46 -6.23 -16.94
C VAL A 447 11.91 -7.55 -17.54
#